data_aa9dbedbfae5cd58e56bf3886a1a841f
#
_entry.id   aa9dbedbfae5cd58e56bf3886a1a841f
#
_cell.length_a   1.000
_cell.length_b   1.000
_cell.length_c   1.000
_cell.angle_alpha   90.00
_cell.angle_beta   90.00
_cell.angle_gamma   90.00
#
_symmetry.space_group_name_H-M   'P 1'
#
loop_
_entity.id
_entity.type
_entity.pdbx_description
1 polymer ?
#
loop_
_entity_poly.entity_id
_entity_poly.type
_entity_poly.pdbx_seq_one_letter_code
_entity_poly.pdbx_strand_id
1 'polypeptide(L)'
;MKTDEPGSPGKKRFSFLFSPISAVIAFIFLWPVGARSEQPNAPVMEPDVRQAFEKGLAKFQAGQFQDAKEAFGLVTERLPNYSLGWINLGSAEYRLDQLDDAEKHLRKAVHLDPDVTQAWLTLGIIAFRKGELEASLAALSQAVYLEPDNAHAHMYLGVLARKRGWLDAAEEELRKAVELDESYAEAHFNLAMVYTERQPPSIELARRHYYRARALGAAADPDMERILKQPPVTP
;
A
#
# COMPACT_ATOMS: atom_id res chain seq x y z
N MET A 1 54.69 5.04 -11.96
CA MET A 1 53.51 4.91 -12.81
C MET A 1 52.43 4.24 -11.97
N LYS A 2 51.55 5.01 -11.38
CA LYS A 2 50.32 4.49 -10.68
C LYS A 2 49.17 4.62 -11.66
N THR A 3 48.55 3.51 -11.99
CA THR A 3 47.38 3.46 -12.84
C THR A 3 46.17 3.71 -11.94
N ASP A 4 45.49 4.83 -12.19
CA ASP A 4 44.20 5.16 -11.56
C ASP A 4 43.08 4.26 -12.16
N GLU A 5 42.44 3.47 -11.33
CA GLU A 5 41.21 2.76 -11.68
C GLU A 5 40.02 3.73 -11.66
N PRO A 6 39.07 3.67 -12.62
CA PRO A 6 37.91 4.53 -12.62
C PRO A 6 36.91 4.08 -11.55
N GLY A 7 36.58 5.01 -10.69
CA GLY A 7 35.64 4.83 -9.58
C GLY A 7 34.27 4.29 -10.02
N SER A 8 33.80 3.29 -9.30
CA SER A 8 32.46 2.72 -9.33
C SER A 8 31.39 3.80 -9.18
N PRO A 9 30.32 3.82 -10.01
CA PRO A 9 29.24 4.78 -9.86
C PRO A 9 28.51 4.54 -8.54
N GLY A 10 28.57 5.55 -7.67
CA GLY A 10 27.96 5.54 -6.36
C GLY A 10 26.50 5.15 -6.42
N LYS A 11 26.12 4.13 -5.65
CA LYS A 11 24.75 3.75 -5.36
C LYS A 11 24.05 4.96 -4.74
N LYS A 12 23.28 5.71 -5.55
CA LYS A 12 22.41 6.76 -5.05
C LYS A 12 21.40 6.09 -4.13
N ARG A 13 21.55 6.30 -2.84
CA ARG A 13 20.53 6.01 -1.84
C ARG A 13 19.35 6.94 -2.14
N PHE A 14 18.39 6.45 -2.92
CA PHE A 14 17.07 7.07 -2.99
C PHE A 14 16.44 6.90 -1.60
N SER A 15 16.46 7.98 -0.85
CA SER A 15 15.69 8.07 0.39
C SER A 15 14.22 8.03 -0.01
N PHE A 16 13.60 6.87 0.13
CA PHE A 16 12.15 6.76 0.02
C PHE A 16 11.57 7.58 1.17
N LEU A 17 11.17 8.81 0.87
CA LEU A 17 10.28 9.57 1.72
C LEU A 17 8.90 8.89 1.67
N PHE A 18 8.78 7.77 2.36
CA PHE A 18 7.50 7.40 2.91
C PHE A 18 7.18 8.47 3.95
N SER A 19 6.49 9.53 3.50
CA SER A 19 5.73 10.35 4.43
C SER A 19 4.94 9.40 5.33
N PRO A 20 4.90 9.63 6.65
CA PRO A 20 4.20 8.73 7.54
C PRO A 20 2.79 8.55 7.01
N ILE A 21 2.43 7.31 6.76
CA ILE A 21 1.19 6.78 6.20
C ILE A 21 -0.01 7.20 7.08
N SER A 22 -0.23 8.49 7.21
CA SER A 22 -1.24 9.03 8.12
C SER A 22 -2.63 9.18 7.48
N ALA A 23 -2.76 9.10 6.14
CA ALA A 23 -4.04 9.33 5.47
C ALA A 23 -4.63 8.08 4.80
N VAL A 24 -3.83 7.08 4.44
CA VAL A 24 -4.28 5.98 3.55
C VAL A 24 -5.12 4.93 4.24
N ILE A 25 -5.05 4.78 5.56
CA ILE A 25 -5.76 3.70 6.26
C ILE A 25 -7.11 4.14 6.84
N ALA A 26 -7.40 5.43 6.90
CA ALA A 26 -8.74 5.90 7.31
C ALA A 26 -9.85 5.47 6.32
N PHE A 27 -9.51 5.29 5.03
CA PHE A 27 -10.47 4.86 4.00
C PHE A 27 -10.69 3.35 3.93
N ILE A 28 -9.78 2.53 4.45
CA ILE A 28 -9.90 1.07 4.43
C ILE A 28 -11.03 0.58 5.35
N PHE A 29 -11.49 1.41 6.31
CA PHE A 29 -12.51 1.06 7.30
C PHE A 29 -13.84 1.79 7.15
N LEU A 30 -14.05 2.62 6.12
CA LEU A 30 -15.35 3.24 5.83
C LEU A 30 -16.28 2.37 4.98
N TRP A 31 -16.06 1.06 4.92
CA TRP A 31 -17.15 0.16 4.57
C TRP A 31 -18.09 0.10 5.76
N PRO A 32 -19.38 0.40 5.57
CA PRO A 32 -20.31 0.39 6.68
C PRO A 32 -20.31 -1.00 7.34
N VAL A 33 -19.91 -1.04 8.60
CA VAL A 33 -19.97 -2.23 9.47
C VAL A 33 -21.36 -2.89 9.43
N GLY A 34 -22.39 -2.17 8.97
CA GLY A 34 -23.75 -2.67 8.81
C GLY A 34 -24.03 -3.56 7.59
N ALA A 35 -23.16 -3.59 6.57
CA ALA A 35 -23.42 -4.39 5.36
C ALA A 35 -22.84 -5.81 5.40
N ARG A 36 -21.99 -6.13 6.38
CA ARG A 36 -21.40 -7.47 6.60
C ARG A 36 -21.95 -8.23 7.81
N SER A 37 -22.95 -7.71 8.50
CA SER A 37 -23.65 -8.44 9.56
C SER A 37 -24.47 -9.64 9.06
N GLU A 38 -24.55 -9.82 7.74
CA GLU A 38 -25.22 -10.95 7.07
C GLU A 38 -24.23 -11.91 6.38
N GLN A 39 -23.01 -12.04 6.86
CA GLN A 39 -22.22 -13.22 6.47
C GLN A 39 -22.91 -14.45 7.06
N PRO A 40 -23.37 -15.40 6.22
CA PRO A 40 -24.14 -16.55 6.70
C PRO A 40 -23.35 -17.47 7.66
N ASN A 41 -22.10 -17.17 7.94
CA ASN A 41 -21.18 -17.91 8.80
C ASN A 41 -20.47 -17.02 9.84
N ALA A 42 -20.99 -15.83 10.16
CA ALA A 42 -20.38 -15.06 11.25
C ALA A 42 -20.47 -15.88 12.56
N PRO A 43 -19.37 -16.10 13.28
CA PRO A 43 -19.39 -16.89 14.50
C PRO A 43 -20.27 -16.19 15.55
N VAL A 44 -21.01 -16.97 16.32
CA VAL A 44 -21.66 -16.46 17.52
C VAL A 44 -20.58 -16.04 18.49
N MET A 45 -20.42 -14.74 18.67
CA MET A 45 -19.44 -14.18 19.59
C MET A 45 -20.02 -14.09 20.99
N GLU A 46 -19.29 -14.62 21.96
CA GLU A 46 -19.55 -14.34 23.37
C GLU A 46 -19.43 -12.83 23.66
N PRO A 47 -20.13 -12.30 24.65
CA PRO A 47 -20.18 -10.85 24.91
C PRO A 47 -18.80 -10.21 25.13
N ASP A 48 -17.89 -10.89 25.81
CA ASP A 48 -16.52 -10.45 26.08
C ASP A 48 -15.67 -10.39 24.79
N VAL A 49 -15.80 -11.37 23.90
CA VAL A 49 -15.11 -11.41 22.60
C VAL A 49 -15.63 -10.31 21.66
N ARG A 50 -16.95 -10.12 21.65
CA ARG A 50 -17.57 -9.01 20.89
C ARG A 50 -17.07 -7.67 21.39
N GLN A 51 -17.07 -7.46 22.71
CA GLN A 51 -16.54 -6.22 23.31
C GLN A 51 -15.08 -6.01 22.97
N ALA A 52 -14.25 -7.07 22.99
CA ALA A 52 -12.85 -6.99 22.58
C ALA A 52 -12.72 -6.59 21.11
N PHE A 53 -13.52 -7.17 20.21
CA PHE A 53 -13.48 -6.82 18.79
C PHE A 53 -13.87 -5.36 18.55
N GLU A 54 -14.97 -4.90 19.15
CA GLU A 54 -15.43 -3.51 19.05
C GLU A 54 -14.41 -2.53 19.63
N LYS A 55 -13.80 -2.86 20.79
CA LYS A 55 -12.72 -2.09 21.39
C LYS A 55 -11.52 -2.02 20.46
N GLY A 56 -11.13 -3.15 19.84
CA GLY A 56 -10.03 -3.20 18.88
C GLY A 56 -10.26 -2.27 17.70
N LEU A 57 -11.47 -2.27 17.12
CA LEU A 57 -11.84 -1.38 16.02
C LEU A 57 -11.77 0.09 16.45
N ALA A 58 -12.33 0.44 17.59
CA ALA A 58 -12.29 1.81 18.11
C ALA A 58 -10.85 2.29 18.36
N LYS A 59 -10.02 1.44 18.97
CA LYS A 59 -8.60 1.73 19.23
C LYS A 59 -7.80 1.90 17.93
N PHE A 60 -8.05 1.04 16.95
CA PHE A 60 -7.42 1.14 15.64
C PHE A 60 -7.78 2.45 14.93
N GLN A 61 -9.05 2.83 14.93
CA GLN A 61 -9.52 4.11 14.37
C GLN A 61 -8.92 5.33 15.09
N ALA A 62 -8.70 5.22 16.41
CA ALA A 62 -8.03 6.25 17.20
C ALA A 62 -6.50 6.29 17.01
N GLY A 63 -5.91 5.43 16.15
CA GLY A 63 -4.47 5.33 15.95
C GLY A 63 -3.72 4.65 17.11
N GLN A 64 -4.44 4.08 18.07
CA GLN A 64 -3.89 3.37 19.23
C GLN A 64 -3.63 1.90 18.88
N PHE A 65 -2.66 1.68 17.96
CA PHE A 65 -2.46 0.36 17.33
C PHE A 65 -1.99 -0.72 18.29
N GLN A 66 -1.28 -0.36 19.35
CA GLN A 66 -0.87 -1.33 20.37
C GLN A 66 -2.09 -1.86 21.15
N ASP A 67 -2.98 -0.98 21.58
CA ASP A 67 -4.21 -1.36 22.28
C ASP A 67 -5.14 -2.18 21.35
N ALA A 68 -5.19 -1.80 20.05
CA ALA A 68 -5.94 -2.53 19.05
C ALA A 68 -5.41 -3.96 18.85
N LYS A 69 -4.08 -4.11 18.74
CA LYS A 69 -3.40 -5.40 18.65
C LYS A 69 -3.75 -6.32 19.82
N GLU A 70 -3.67 -5.80 21.05
CA GLU A 70 -4.02 -6.56 22.26
C GLU A 70 -5.49 -7.03 22.24
N ALA A 71 -6.40 -6.14 21.86
CA ALA A 71 -7.81 -6.46 21.77
C ALA A 71 -8.11 -7.50 20.68
N PHE A 72 -7.52 -7.36 19.48
CA PHE A 72 -7.67 -8.35 18.40
C PHE A 72 -6.95 -9.68 18.73
N GLY A 73 -5.85 -9.66 19.47
CA GLY A 73 -5.19 -10.85 19.97
C GLY A 73 -6.13 -11.74 20.78
N LEU A 74 -6.90 -11.15 21.71
CA LEU A 74 -7.92 -11.87 22.47
C LEU A 74 -9.00 -12.47 21.54
N VAL A 75 -9.41 -11.74 20.50
CA VAL A 75 -10.39 -12.26 19.54
C VAL A 75 -9.83 -13.49 18.79
N THR A 76 -8.58 -13.45 18.34
CA THR A 76 -7.97 -14.57 17.60
C THR A 76 -7.67 -15.78 18.49
N GLU A 77 -7.41 -15.56 19.79
CA GLU A 77 -7.26 -16.62 20.76
C GLU A 77 -8.58 -17.38 21.01
N ARG A 78 -9.68 -16.62 21.16
CA ARG A 78 -11.01 -17.21 21.43
C ARG A 78 -11.70 -17.74 20.18
N LEU A 79 -11.44 -17.12 19.01
CA LEU A 79 -12.04 -17.46 17.73
C LEU A 79 -10.95 -17.71 16.68
N PRO A 80 -10.17 -18.80 16.78
CA PRO A 80 -9.00 -19.05 15.90
C PRO A 80 -9.38 -19.28 14.43
N ASN A 81 -10.63 -19.53 14.12
CA ASN A 81 -11.14 -19.72 12.76
C ASN A 81 -11.87 -18.48 12.21
N TYR A 82 -11.85 -17.36 12.91
CA TYR A 82 -12.47 -16.12 12.48
C TYR A 82 -11.48 -15.24 11.71
N SER A 83 -11.56 -15.26 10.38
CA SER A 83 -10.64 -14.56 9.48
C SER A 83 -10.49 -13.07 9.78
N LEU A 84 -11.61 -12.37 10.07
CA LEU A 84 -11.59 -10.93 10.39
C LEU A 84 -10.77 -10.61 11.65
N GLY A 85 -10.72 -11.50 12.64
CA GLY A 85 -9.85 -11.34 13.80
C GLY A 85 -8.39 -11.27 13.40
N TRP A 86 -7.95 -12.20 12.54
CA TRP A 86 -6.58 -12.25 12.04
C TRP A 86 -6.24 -11.09 11.11
N ILE A 87 -7.19 -10.65 10.28
CA ILE A 87 -7.01 -9.47 9.41
C ILE A 87 -6.74 -8.22 10.24
N ASN A 88 -7.58 -7.99 11.25
CA ASN A 88 -7.45 -6.80 12.10
C ASN A 88 -6.19 -6.86 12.97
N LEU A 89 -5.84 -8.04 13.49
CA LEU A 89 -4.57 -8.24 14.22
C LEU A 89 -3.38 -7.92 13.32
N GLY A 90 -3.29 -8.54 12.16
CA GLY A 90 -2.19 -8.32 11.21
C GLY A 90 -2.14 -6.87 10.71
N SER A 91 -3.29 -6.21 10.55
CA SER A 91 -3.37 -4.79 10.19
C SER A 91 -2.80 -3.89 11.31
N ALA A 92 -3.11 -4.19 12.58
CA ALA A 92 -2.56 -3.46 13.72
C ALA A 92 -1.04 -3.64 13.82
N GLU A 93 -0.55 -4.85 13.63
CA GLU A 93 0.88 -5.18 13.60
C GLU A 93 1.61 -4.49 12.44
N TYR A 94 1.02 -4.46 11.25
CA TYR A 94 1.55 -3.69 10.13
C TYR A 94 1.71 -2.20 10.47
N ARG A 95 0.72 -1.61 11.15
CA ARG A 95 0.78 -0.21 11.60
C ARG A 95 1.83 0.04 12.68
N LEU A 96 2.20 -0.99 13.43
CA LEU A 96 3.29 -0.98 14.41
C LEU A 96 4.66 -1.31 13.81
N ASP A 97 4.75 -1.46 12.48
CA ASP A 97 5.97 -1.89 11.76
C ASP A 97 6.46 -3.30 12.13
N GLN A 98 5.58 -4.13 12.68
CA GLN A 98 5.83 -5.53 13.04
C GLN A 98 5.55 -6.42 11.83
N LEU A 99 6.38 -6.28 10.77
CA LEU A 99 6.08 -6.85 9.44
C LEU A 99 6.00 -8.37 9.43
N ASP A 100 6.86 -9.06 10.18
CA ASP A 100 6.89 -10.52 10.19
C ASP A 100 5.66 -11.12 10.91
N ASP A 101 5.25 -10.53 12.03
CA ASP A 101 4.03 -10.94 12.73
C ASP A 101 2.78 -10.65 11.88
N ALA A 102 2.71 -9.45 11.30
CA ALA A 102 1.64 -9.06 10.39
C ALA A 102 1.50 -10.02 9.21
N GLU A 103 2.61 -10.37 8.55
CA GLU A 103 2.60 -11.33 7.45
C GLU A 103 2.07 -12.69 7.88
N LYS A 104 2.58 -13.21 9.01
CA LYS A 104 2.14 -14.49 9.56
C LYS A 104 0.63 -14.53 9.81
N HIS A 105 0.10 -13.48 10.44
CA HIS A 105 -1.31 -13.45 10.80
C HIS A 105 -2.22 -13.18 9.59
N LEU A 106 -1.79 -12.35 8.65
CA LEU A 106 -2.52 -12.15 7.40
C LEU A 106 -2.52 -13.40 6.51
N ARG A 107 -1.44 -14.18 6.47
CA ARG A 107 -1.41 -15.49 5.80
C ARG A 107 -2.41 -16.47 6.44
N LYS A 108 -2.56 -16.43 7.77
CA LYS A 108 -3.60 -17.21 8.44
C LYS A 108 -4.99 -16.73 8.05
N ALA A 109 -5.19 -15.42 7.92
CA ALA A 109 -6.45 -14.83 7.48
C ALA A 109 -6.87 -15.30 6.09
N VAL A 110 -5.96 -15.22 5.09
CA VAL A 110 -6.25 -15.64 3.70
C VAL A 110 -6.37 -17.16 3.55
N HIS A 111 -5.78 -17.93 4.46
CA HIS A 111 -6.01 -19.36 4.51
C HIS A 111 -7.43 -19.71 4.99
N LEU A 112 -7.97 -18.91 5.92
CA LEU A 112 -9.34 -19.09 6.43
C LEU A 112 -10.40 -18.53 5.48
N ASP A 113 -10.09 -17.44 4.81
CA ASP A 113 -10.97 -16.75 3.87
C ASP A 113 -10.13 -16.16 2.73
N PRO A 114 -10.02 -16.86 1.58
CA PRO A 114 -9.21 -16.42 0.45
C PRO A 114 -9.78 -15.19 -0.28
N ASP A 115 -11.04 -14.86 -0.08
CA ASP A 115 -11.73 -13.81 -0.83
C ASP A 115 -11.63 -12.42 -0.16
N VAL A 116 -10.79 -12.31 0.86
CA VAL A 116 -10.58 -11.03 1.57
C VAL A 116 -9.49 -10.21 0.90
N THR A 117 -9.88 -9.28 0.04
CA THR A 117 -8.99 -8.36 -0.69
C THR A 117 -8.03 -7.62 0.22
N GLN A 118 -8.52 -7.12 1.36
CA GLN A 118 -7.72 -6.35 2.33
C GLN A 118 -6.49 -7.11 2.82
N ALA A 119 -6.62 -8.41 3.09
CA ALA A 119 -5.49 -9.22 3.55
C ALA A 119 -4.46 -9.41 2.45
N TRP A 120 -4.89 -9.67 1.21
CA TRP A 120 -3.99 -9.78 0.05
C TRP A 120 -3.27 -8.48 -0.26
N LEU A 121 -3.99 -7.34 -0.24
CA LEU A 121 -3.41 -6.02 -0.43
C LEU A 121 -2.32 -5.75 0.62
N THR A 122 -2.61 -5.98 1.90
CA THR A 122 -1.64 -5.74 2.98
C THR A 122 -0.45 -6.68 2.90
N LEU A 123 -0.66 -7.97 2.56
CA LEU A 123 0.43 -8.92 2.30
C LEU A 123 1.32 -8.45 1.15
N GLY A 124 0.73 -7.95 0.07
CA GLY A 124 1.47 -7.40 -1.08
C GLY A 124 2.32 -6.20 -0.69
N ILE A 125 1.79 -5.29 0.13
CA ILE A 125 2.52 -4.14 0.64
C ILE A 125 3.66 -4.56 1.57
N ILE A 126 3.44 -5.51 2.47
CA ILE A 126 4.48 -6.05 3.36
C ILE A 126 5.61 -6.67 2.54
N ALA A 127 5.29 -7.53 1.58
CA ALA A 127 6.27 -8.16 0.70
C ALA A 127 7.07 -7.11 -0.10
N PHE A 128 6.41 -6.06 -0.61
CA PHE A 128 7.08 -4.95 -1.27
C PHE A 128 8.09 -4.24 -0.35
N ARG A 129 7.71 -3.96 0.89
CA ARG A 129 8.58 -3.33 1.90
C ARG A 129 9.78 -4.22 2.28
N LYS A 130 9.59 -5.54 2.32
CA LYS A 130 10.63 -6.53 2.55
C LYS A 130 11.53 -6.74 1.32
N GLY A 131 11.15 -6.20 0.16
CA GLY A 131 11.89 -6.40 -1.11
C GLY A 131 11.59 -7.72 -1.81
N GLU A 132 10.57 -8.45 -1.36
CA GLU A 132 10.10 -9.73 -1.90
C GLU A 132 9.17 -9.47 -3.09
N LEU A 133 9.75 -9.02 -4.23
CA LEU A 133 8.97 -8.46 -5.33
C LEU A 133 8.02 -9.47 -5.99
N GLU A 134 8.39 -10.75 -6.06
CA GLU A 134 7.54 -11.82 -6.60
C GLU A 134 6.33 -12.09 -5.70
N ALA A 135 6.55 -12.17 -4.40
CA ALA A 135 5.48 -12.36 -3.43
C ALA A 135 4.54 -11.14 -3.42
N SER A 136 5.11 -9.93 -3.53
CA SER A 136 4.34 -8.71 -3.66
C SER A 136 3.45 -8.72 -4.92
N LEU A 137 4.02 -9.09 -6.08
CA LEU A 137 3.26 -9.16 -7.34
C LEU A 137 2.09 -10.15 -7.21
N ALA A 138 2.35 -11.36 -6.69
CA ALA A 138 1.32 -12.38 -6.53
C ALA A 138 0.17 -11.90 -5.63
N ALA A 139 0.49 -11.32 -4.47
CA ALA A 139 -0.52 -10.85 -3.52
C ALA A 139 -1.31 -9.64 -4.05
N LEU A 140 -0.65 -8.66 -4.67
CA LEU A 140 -1.33 -7.50 -5.26
C LEU A 140 -2.20 -7.88 -6.46
N SER A 141 -1.74 -8.82 -7.31
CA SER A 141 -2.55 -9.33 -8.42
C SER A 141 -3.80 -10.04 -7.90
N GLN A 142 -3.70 -10.80 -6.80
CA GLN A 142 -4.87 -11.40 -6.17
C GLN A 142 -5.83 -10.34 -5.63
N ALA A 143 -5.32 -9.26 -5.03
CA ALA A 143 -6.15 -8.16 -4.57
C ALA A 143 -6.93 -7.49 -5.72
N VAL A 144 -6.28 -7.25 -6.88
CA VAL A 144 -6.93 -6.70 -8.08
C VAL A 144 -7.92 -7.70 -8.69
N TYR A 145 -7.60 -9.00 -8.67
CA TYR A 145 -8.55 -10.02 -9.15
C TYR A 145 -9.85 -10.04 -8.34
N LEU A 146 -9.74 -9.90 -7.01
CA LEU A 146 -10.90 -9.88 -6.11
C LEU A 146 -11.67 -8.56 -6.18
N GLU A 147 -10.97 -7.43 -6.29
CA GLU A 147 -11.54 -6.09 -6.38
C GLU A 147 -10.87 -5.29 -7.52
N PRO A 148 -11.35 -5.44 -8.76
CA PRO A 148 -10.77 -4.76 -9.93
C PRO A 148 -10.85 -3.22 -9.87
N ASP A 149 -11.68 -2.69 -9.00
CA ASP A 149 -11.85 -1.24 -8.79
C ASP A 149 -11.12 -0.74 -7.54
N ASN A 150 -10.16 -1.49 -7.03
CA ASN A 150 -9.37 -1.09 -5.87
C ASN A 150 -8.18 -0.21 -6.28
N ALA A 151 -8.34 1.11 -6.16
CA ALA A 151 -7.32 2.10 -6.54
C ALA A 151 -5.97 1.87 -5.83
N HIS A 152 -5.99 1.41 -4.57
CA HIS A 152 -4.77 1.15 -3.81
C HIS A 152 -3.98 -0.04 -4.36
N ALA A 153 -4.68 -1.13 -4.73
CA ALA A 153 -4.04 -2.30 -5.32
C ALA A 153 -3.37 -1.95 -6.65
N HIS A 154 -4.06 -1.19 -7.53
CA HIS A 154 -3.49 -0.68 -8.78
C HIS A 154 -2.30 0.23 -8.54
N MET A 155 -2.37 1.16 -7.58
CA MET A 155 -1.24 2.03 -7.24
C MET A 155 -0.01 1.23 -6.81
N TYR A 156 -0.17 0.24 -5.93
CA TYR A 156 0.97 -0.58 -5.49
C TYR A 156 1.51 -1.49 -6.59
N LEU A 157 0.67 -2.04 -7.49
CA LEU A 157 1.13 -2.74 -8.69
C LEU A 157 1.94 -1.84 -9.60
N GLY A 158 1.49 -0.61 -9.83
CA GLY A 158 2.21 0.37 -10.62
C GLY A 158 3.57 0.74 -10.01
N VAL A 159 3.63 0.95 -8.70
CA VAL A 159 4.91 1.20 -8.00
C VAL A 159 5.85 0.00 -8.10
N LEU A 160 5.32 -1.22 -7.97
CA LEU A 160 6.09 -2.46 -8.12
C LEU A 160 6.62 -2.60 -9.55
N ALA A 161 5.78 -2.37 -10.57
CA ALA A 161 6.17 -2.42 -11.98
C ALA A 161 7.27 -1.39 -12.29
N ARG A 162 7.13 -0.14 -11.79
CA ARG A 162 8.18 0.87 -11.91
C ARG A 162 9.49 0.44 -11.27
N LYS A 163 9.45 -0.15 -10.07
CA LYS A 163 10.65 -0.66 -9.38
C LYS A 163 11.37 -1.76 -10.17
N ARG A 164 10.63 -2.50 -11.00
CA ARG A 164 11.18 -3.50 -11.94
C ARG A 164 11.62 -2.91 -13.29
N GLY A 165 11.38 -1.63 -13.53
CA GLY A 165 11.66 -0.97 -14.81
C GLY A 165 10.62 -1.27 -15.89
N TRP A 166 9.47 -1.84 -15.54
CA TRP A 166 8.35 -2.10 -16.45
C TRP A 166 7.47 -0.86 -16.57
N LEU A 167 8.02 0.17 -17.23
CA LEU A 167 7.43 1.51 -17.21
C LEU A 167 6.06 1.59 -17.89
N ASP A 168 5.81 0.77 -18.92
CA ASP A 168 4.50 0.74 -19.58
C ASP A 168 3.42 0.14 -18.68
N ALA A 169 3.72 -0.99 -18.03
CA ALA A 169 2.82 -1.58 -17.05
C ALA A 169 2.63 -0.68 -15.82
N ALA A 170 3.68 0.02 -15.40
CA ALA A 170 3.59 0.97 -14.30
C ALA A 170 2.66 2.14 -14.64
N GLU A 171 2.74 2.69 -15.85
CA GLU A 171 1.84 3.74 -16.31
C GLU A 171 0.40 3.25 -16.36
N GLU A 172 0.14 2.07 -16.91
CA GLU A 172 -1.20 1.49 -17.03
C GLU A 172 -1.87 1.36 -15.66
N GLU A 173 -1.17 0.73 -14.72
CA GLU A 173 -1.69 0.49 -13.37
C GLU A 173 -1.89 1.80 -12.58
N LEU A 174 -0.96 2.73 -12.67
CA LEU A 174 -1.09 4.03 -11.99
C LEU A 174 -2.18 4.91 -12.60
N ARG A 175 -2.38 4.85 -13.92
CA ARG A 175 -3.50 5.54 -14.57
C ARG A 175 -4.83 4.96 -14.11
N LYS A 176 -4.92 3.63 -14.00
CA LYS A 176 -6.13 2.99 -13.47
C LYS A 176 -6.39 3.43 -12.03
N ALA A 177 -5.36 3.52 -11.18
CA ALA A 177 -5.51 4.04 -9.83
C ALA A 177 -6.05 5.48 -9.79
N VAL A 178 -5.56 6.35 -10.68
CA VAL A 178 -6.04 7.75 -10.80
C VAL A 178 -7.45 7.83 -11.39
N GLU A 179 -7.82 6.95 -12.32
CA GLU A 179 -9.18 6.87 -12.85
C GLU A 179 -10.20 6.46 -11.78
N LEU A 180 -9.81 5.55 -10.89
CA LEU A 180 -10.62 5.09 -9.77
C LEU A 180 -10.72 6.11 -8.63
N ASP A 181 -9.65 6.88 -8.40
CA ASP A 181 -9.60 7.96 -7.40
C ASP A 181 -8.75 9.13 -7.93
N GLU A 182 -9.40 10.14 -8.50
CA GLU A 182 -8.76 11.36 -9.01
C GLU A 182 -8.10 12.22 -7.91
N SER A 183 -8.39 11.94 -6.64
CA SER A 183 -7.79 12.61 -5.48
C SER A 183 -6.59 11.85 -4.89
N TYR A 184 -6.16 10.76 -5.50
CA TYR A 184 -5.08 9.92 -5.00
C TYR A 184 -3.71 10.57 -5.29
N ALA A 185 -3.25 11.38 -4.36
CA ALA A 185 -2.01 12.16 -4.51
C ALA A 185 -0.78 11.29 -4.81
N GLU A 186 -0.65 10.14 -4.14
CA GLU A 186 0.48 9.23 -4.32
C GLU A 186 0.48 8.57 -5.71
N ALA A 187 -0.68 8.25 -6.27
CA ALA A 187 -0.78 7.71 -7.63
C ALA A 187 -0.33 8.75 -8.66
N HIS A 188 -0.77 10.01 -8.51
CA HIS A 188 -0.30 11.11 -9.34
C HIS A 188 1.21 11.33 -9.21
N PHE A 189 1.77 11.30 -8.00
CA PHE A 189 3.20 11.44 -7.79
C PHE A 189 3.99 10.32 -8.49
N ASN A 190 3.55 9.07 -8.35
CA ASN A 190 4.19 7.92 -8.98
C ASN A 190 4.08 7.96 -10.52
N LEU A 191 2.98 8.44 -11.09
CA LEU A 191 2.88 8.72 -12.53
C LEU A 191 3.92 9.74 -12.99
N ALA A 192 4.11 10.82 -12.23
CA ALA A 192 5.14 11.80 -12.53
C ALA A 192 6.53 11.16 -12.56
N MET A 193 6.82 10.28 -11.59
CA MET A 193 8.08 9.51 -11.56
C MET A 193 8.24 8.64 -12.81
N VAL A 194 7.23 7.87 -13.18
CA VAL A 194 7.24 7.04 -14.41
C VAL A 194 7.55 7.87 -15.63
N TYR A 195 6.91 9.02 -15.82
CA TYR A 195 7.13 9.89 -16.97
C TYR A 195 8.52 10.51 -17.02
N THR A 196 9.18 10.74 -15.88
CA THR A 196 10.57 11.20 -15.87
C THR A 196 11.57 10.09 -16.17
N GLU A 197 11.23 8.83 -15.88
CA GLU A 197 12.09 7.66 -16.10
C GLU A 197 11.99 7.09 -17.54
N ARG A 198 11.01 7.51 -18.33
CA ARG A 198 10.89 7.12 -19.75
C ARG A 198 12.04 7.64 -20.60
N GLN A 199 12.27 6.99 -21.73
CA GLN A 199 13.30 7.38 -22.70
C GLN A 199 12.67 7.53 -24.09
N PRO A 200 12.50 8.76 -24.59
CA PRO A 200 12.78 10.05 -23.94
C PRO A 200 11.80 10.36 -22.80
N PRO A 201 12.20 11.20 -21.84
CA PRO A 201 11.33 11.60 -20.74
C PRO A 201 10.12 12.42 -21.21
N SER A 202 8.96 12.13 -20.65
CA SER A 202 7.71 12.85 -20.92
C SER A 202 7.49 13.98 -19.89
N ILE A 203 8.34 15.02 -19.94
CA ILE A 203 8.43 16.07 -18.90
C ILE A 203 7.11 16.81 -18.69
N GLU A 204 6.33 17.11 -19.74
CA GLU A 204 5.05 17.80 -19.60
C GLU A 204 4.01 16.97 -18.86
N LEU A 205 3.93 15.66 -19.14
CA LEU A 205 3.07 14.74 -18.40
C LEU A 205 3.54 14.60 -16.94
N ALA A 206 4.85 14.47 -16.71
CA ALA A 206 5.43 14.44 -15.39
C ALA A 206 5.06 15.70 -14.60
N ARG A 207 5.20 16.89 -15.22
CA ARG A 207 4.86 18.18 -14.61
C ARG A 207 3.39 18.25 -14.22
N ARG A 208 2.48 17.87 -15.12
CA ARG A 208 1.03 17.87 -14.87
C ARG A 208 0.69 17.01 -13.64
N HIS A 209 1.17 15.78 -13.59
CA HIS A 209 0.87 14.86 -12.50
C HIS A 209 1.56 15.25 -11.19
N TYR A 210 2.79 15.74 -11.24
CA TYR A 210 3.47 16.24 -10.05
C TYR A 210 2.72 17.40 -9.39
N TYR A 211 2.33 18.42 -10.17
CA TYR A 211 1.60 19.55 -9.59
C TYR A 211 0.18 19.16 -9.16
N ARG A 212 -0.44 18.17 -9.80
CA ARG A 212 -1.70 17.62 -9.29
C ARG A 212 -1.50 16.95 -7.93
N ALA A 213 -0.48 16.12 -7.77
CA ALA A 213 -0.12 15.51 -6.47
C ALA A 213 0.12 16.59 -5.39
N ARG A 214 0.86 17.66 -5.75
CA ARG A 214 1.10 18.81 -4.85
C ARG A 214 -0.19 19.52 -4.44
N ALA A 215 -1.10 19.74 -5.37
CA ALA A 215 -2.41 20.34 -5.11
C ALA A 215 -3.28 19.47 -4.19
N LEU A 216 -3.08 18.14 -4.22
CA LEU A 216 -3.73 17.16 -3.37
C LEU A 216 -3.02 16.95 -2.02
N GLY A 217 -1.97 17.72 -1.72
CA GLY A 217 -1.30 17.71 -0.42
C GLY A 217 -0.01 16.89 -0.37
N ALA A 218 0.47 16.34 -1.49
CA ALA A 218 1.78 15.67 -1.49
C ALA A 218 2.90 16.65 -1.11
N ALA A 219 3.91 16.18 -0.38
CA ALA A 219 5.07 17.00 -0.05
C ALA A 219 5.89 17.38 -1.29
N ALA A 220 6.56 18.54 -1.25
CA ALA A 220 7.48 18.93 -2.32
C ALA A 220 8.67 17.97 -2.38
N ASP A 221 9.04 17.58 -3.60
CA ASP A 221 10.23 16.79 -3.87
C ASP A 221 11.24 17.66 -4.64
N PRO A 222 12.38 18.05 -4.01
CA PRO A 222 13.36 18.92 -4.64
C PRO A 222 14.03 18.32 -5.89
N ASP A 223 14.19 16.99 -5.94
CA ASP A 223 14.78 16.32 -7.09
C ASP A 223 13.82 16.32 -8.27
N MET A 224 12.54 16.05 -8.01
CA MET A 224 11.49 16.16 -9.02
C MET A 224 11.38 17.59 -9.55
N GLU A 225 11.36 18.59 -8.66
CA GLU A 225 11.31 20.00 -9.08
C GLU A 225 12.50 20.40 -9.96
N ARG A 226 13.69 19.89 -9.67
CA ARG A 226 14.88 20.13 -10.48
C ARG A 226 14.75 19.50 -11.87
N ILE A 227 14.26 18.27 -11.96
CA ILE A 227 14.02 17.58 -13.23
C ILE A 227 12.99 18.34 -14.07
N LEU A 228 11.89 18.77 -13.46
CA LEU A 228 10.79 19.44 -14.15
C LEU A 228 11.10 20.88 -14.59
N LYS A 229 12.16 21.52 -14.04
CA LYS A 229 12.65 22.84 -14.49
C LYS A 229 13.52 22.77 -15.75
N GLN A 230 13.97 21.59 -16.15
CA GLN A 230 14.76 21.46 -17.39
C GLN A 230 13.87 21.78 -18.60
N PRO A 231 14.39 22.56 -19.58
CA PRO A 231 13.66 22.79 -20.83
C PRO A 231 13.44 21.46 -21.54
N PRO A 232 12.34 21.33 -22.33
CA PRO A 232 12.11 20.12 -23.12
C PRO A 232 13.33 19.83 -23.97
N VAL A 233 13.76 18.57 -23.97
CA VAL A 233 14.84 18.12 -24.85
C VAL A 233 14.29 18.26 -26.28
N THR A 234 14.74 19.29 -27.00
CA THR A 234 14.43 19.42 -28.44
C THR A 234 15.13 18.29 -29.17
N PRO A 235 14.41 17.56 -30.05
CA PRO A 235 14.97 16.45 -30.83
C PRO A 235 16.09 16.92 -31.78
#